data_0e888b820fc6fb51bd6c2b8dbf38235b
#
_entry.id   0e888b820fc6fb51bd6c2b8dbf38235b
#
_cell.length_a   1.000
_cell.length_b   1.000
_cell.length_c   1.000
_cell.angle_alpha   90.00
_cell.angle_beta   90.00
_cell.angle_gamma   90.00
#
_symmetry.space_group_name_H-M   'P 1'
#
loop_
_entity.id
_entity.type
_entity.pdbx_description
1 polymer ?
#
loop_
_entity_poly.entity_id
_entity_poly.type
_entity_poly.pdbx_seq_one_letter_code
_entity_poly.pdbx_strand_id
1 'polypeptide(L)'
;MVRKCCSNCFFDKALKLQINSIGRISRCHYCGTNDASTINIDQLYILISPLLEVIDNLFEEDNDGYSLFQILSNEFKLFNINTHEEIIEHALQHRQDLTHKKYKSLHTD
;
A
#
# COMPACT_ATOMS: atom_id res chain seq x y z
N MET A 1 -17.09 10.31 -0.60
CA MET A 1 -16.55 10.07 -1.96
C MET A 1 -15.44 9.03 -1.86
N VAL A 2 -15.56 7.95 -2.62
CA VAL A 2 -14.58 6.87 -2.58
C VAL A 2 -13.40 7.22 -3.50
N ARG A 3 -12.19 7.13 -2.95
CA ARG A 3 -10.98 7.36 -3.74
C ARG A 3 -10.62 6.09 -4.50
N LYS A 4 -10.05 6.27 -5.68
CA LYS A 4 -9.64 5.16 -6.56
C LYS A 4 -8.15 5.21 -6.80
N CYS A 5 -7.50 4.05 -6.78
CA CYS A 5 -6.09 3.91 -7.10
C CYS A 5 -5.92 2.91 -8.25
N CYS A 6 -4.93 3.14 -9.10
CA CYS A 6 -4.71 2.31 -10.28
C CYS A 6 -3.49 1.41 -10.12
N SER A 7 -3.37 0.44 -11.04
CA SER A 7 -2.25 -0.48 -11.05
C SER A 7 -0.89 0.21 -11.24
N ASN A 8 -0.89 1.37 -11.90
CA ASN A 8 0.36 2.13 -12.13
C ASN A 8 0.94 2.75 -10.85
N CYS A 9 0.17 2.82 -9.76
CA CYS A 9 0.65 3.32 -8.47
C CYS A 9 1.55 2.32 -7.76
N PHE A 10 1.65 1.09 -8.24
CA PHE A 10 2.33 0.02 -7.54
C PHE A 10 3.48 -0.54 -8.37
N PHE A 11 4.49 -1.03 -7.69
CA PHE A 11 5.62 -1.68 -8.33
C PHE A 11 5.47 -3.19 -8.38
N ASP A 12 4.82 -3.77 -7.38
CA ASP A 12 4.66 -5.22 -7.25
C ASP A 12 3.78 -5.78 -8.38
N LYS A 13 4.32 -6.75 -9.11
CA LYS A 13 3.63 -7.33 -10.28
C LYS A 13 2.37 -8.10 -9.89
N ALA A 14 2.41 -8.84 -8.78
CA ALA A 14 1.26 -9.62 -8.33
C ALA A 14 0.09 -8.70 -7.98
N LEU A 15 0.37 -7.61 -7.27
CA LEU A 15 -0.65 -6.62 -6.92
C LEU A 15 -1.21 -5.94 -8.17
N LYS A 16 -0.34 -5.57 -9.12
CA LYS A 16 -0.79 -4.99 -10.40
C LYS A 16 -1.73 -5.92 -11.15
N LEU A 17 -1.40 -7.20 -11.21
CA LEU A 17 -2.25 -8.19 -11.88
C LEU A 17 -3.61 -8.32 -11.19
N GLN A 18 -3.64 -8.32 -9.86
CA GLN A 18 -4.90 -8.35 -9.12
C GLN A 18 -5.75 -7.12 -9.40
N ILE A 19 -5.15 -5.95 -9.41
CA ILE A 19 -5.87 -4.70 -9.71
C ILE A 19 -6.40 -4.72 -11.13
N ASN A 20 -5.61 -5.16 -12.10
CA ASN A 20 -6.03 -5.26 -13.49
C ASN A 20 -7.18 -6.26 -13.68
N SER A 21 -7.17 -7.34 -12.88
CA SER A 21 -8.19 -8.39 -12.97
C SER A 21 -9.55 -7.93 -12.43
N ILE A 22 -9.57 -7.20 -11.33
CA ILE A 22 -10.83 -6.82 -10.66
C ILE A 22 -11.20 -5.35 -10.88
N GLY A 23 -10.26 -4.56 -11.38
CA GLY A 23 -10.43 -3.12 -11.50
C GLY A 23 -11.35 -2.72 -12.64
N ARG A 24 -11.77 -1.46 -12.62
CA ARG A 24 -12.55 -0.82 -13.68
C ARG A 24 -11.75 0.33 -14.26
N ILE A 25 -11.95 0.59 -15.55
CA ILE A 25 -11.27 1.68 -16.22
C ILE A 25 -11.80 3.01 -15.71
N SER A 26 -10.92 3.84 -15.17
CA SER A 26 -11.27 5.13 -14.62
C SER A 26 -10.00 5.96 -14.44
N ARG A 27 -10.15 7.17 -13.88
CA ARG A 27 -9.02 8.02 -13.55
C ARG A 27 -8.53 7.69 -12.13
N CYS A 28 -7.23 7.56 -11.99
CA CYS A 28 -6.61 7.38 -10.67
C CYS A 28 -6.59 8.69 -9.91
N HIS A 29 -7.06 8.70 -8.66
CA HIS A 29 -7.06 9.89 -7.81
C HIS A 29 -5.67 10.24 -7.25
N TYR A 30 -4.71 9.31 -7.31
CA TYR A 30 -3.38 9.48 -6.73
C TYR A 30 -2.32 9.88 -7.74
N CYS A 31 -2.26 9.23 -8.87
CA CYS A 31 -1.28 9.54 -9.91
C CYS A 31 -1.86 10.33 -11.09
N GLY A 32 -3.17 10.46 -11.16
CA GLY A 32 -3.83 11.22 -12.22
C GLY A 32 -3.94 10.52 -13.58
N THR A 33 -3.49 9.26 -13.68
CA THR A 33 -3.57 8.51 -14.93
C THR A 33 -5.02 8.31 -15.35
N ASN A 34 -5.35 8.65 -16.60
CA ASN A 34 -6.66 8.42 -17.18
C ASN A 34 -6.72 7.02 -17.81
N ASP A 35 -7.92 6.48 -17.90
CA ASP A 35 -8.19 5.20 -18.58
C ASP A 35 -7.33 4.05 -18.03
N ALA A 36 -7.09 4.06 -16.71
CA ALA A 36 -6.32 3.01 -16.04
C ALA A 36 -7.26 2.05 -15.29
N SER A 37 -6.80 0.83 -15.07
CA SER A 37 -7.52 -0.10 -14.19
C SER A 37 -7.43 0.39 -12.75
N THR A 38 -8.58 0.71 -12.15
CA THR A 38 -8.65 1.26 -10.80
C THR A 38 -9.50 0.38 -9.90
N ILE A 39 -9.17 0.42 -8.62
CA ILE A 39 -9.97 -0.17 -7.55
C ILE A 39 -10.27 0.90 -6.49
N ASN A 40 -11.31 0.70 -5.72
CA ASN A 40 -11.59 1.55 -4.56
C ASN A 40 -10.51 1.34 -3.51
N ILE A 41 -10.20 2.41 -2.76
CA ILE A 41 -9.16 2.33 -1.74
C ILE A 41 -9.46 1.26 -0.67
N ASP A 42 -10.72 1.00 -0.39
CA ASP A 42 -11.12 -0.05 0.55
C ASP A 42 -10.77 -1.45 0.03
N GLN A 43 -10.82 -1.65 -1.27
CA GLN A 43 -10.40 -2.91 -1.90
C GLN A 43 -8.89 -3.11 -1.80
N LEU A 44 -8.12 -2.03 -1.86
CA LEU A 44 -6.68 -2.11 -1.67
C LEU A 44 -6.34 -2.67 -0.30
N TYR A 45 -7.04 -2.22 0.75
CA TYR A 45 -6.85 -2.77 2.09
C TYR A 45 -7.00 -4.29 2.10
N ILE A 46 -8.04 -4.80 1.43
CA ILE A 46 -8.30 -6.25 1.38
C ILE A 46 -7.15 -6.97 0.65
N LEU A 47 -6.66 -6.41 -0.44
CA LEU A 47 -5.58 -7.03 -1.21
C LEU A 47 -4.25 -7.09 -0.47
N ILE A 48 -3.94 -6.07 0.33
CA ILE A 48 -2.67 -6.01 1.06
C ILE A 48 -2.74 -6.56 2.48
N SER A 49 -3.94 -6.91 2.98
CA SER A 49 -4.08 -7.35 4.36
C SER A 49 -3.26 -8.60 4.70
N PRO A 50 -3.09 -9.61 3.82
CA PRO A 50 -2.19 -10.72 4.13
C PRO A 50 -0.75 -10.26 4.37
N LEU A 51 -0.28 -9.27 3.62
CA LEU A 51 1.06 -8.72 3.79
C LEU A 51 1.17 -7.96 5.11
N LEU A 52 0.11 -7.25 5.50
CA LEU A 52 0.09 -6.54 6.79
C LEU A 52 0.20 -7.52 7.96
N GLU A 53 -0.43 -8.69 7.86
CA GLU A 53 -0.32 -9.74 8.88
C GLU A 53 1.12 -10.27 8.96
N VAL A 54 1.78 -10.46 7.83
CA VAL A 54 3.18 -10.89 7.80
C VAL A 54 4.07 -9.87 8.49
N ILE A 55 3.86 -8.59 8.22
CA ILE A 55 4.64 -7.52 8.85
C ILE A 55 4.41 -7.52 10.36
N ASP A 56 3.17 -7.62 10.79
CA ASP A 56 2.82 -7.59 12.21
C ASP A 56 3.43 -8.78 12.98
N ASN A 57 3.56 -9.93 12.32
CA ASN A 57 4.12 -11.15 12.93
C ASN A 57 5.64 -11.20 12.90
N LEU A 58 6.28 -10.66 11.86
CA LEU A 58 7.71 -10.79 11.66
C LEU A 58 8.54 -9.57 12.09
N PHE A 59 7.92 -8.39 12.08
CA PHE A 59 8.63 -7.15 12.42
C PHE A 59 8.33 -6.76 13.84
N GLU A 60 9.38 -6.37 14.59
CA GLU A 60 9.23 -5.83 15.94
C GLU A 60 8.91 -4.34 15.86
N GLU A 61 8.04 -3.88 16.77
CA GLU A 61 7.78 -2.46 16.92
C GLU A 61 9.02 -1.75 17.48
N ASP A 62 9.30 -0.57 16.95
CA ASP A 62 10.42 0.26 17.39
C ASP A 62 10.06 1.72 17.18
N ASN A 63 10.03 2.51 18.25
CA ASN A 63 9.69 3.94 18.17
C ASN A 63 10.63 4.73 17.26
N ASP A 64 11.86 4.27 17.10
CA ASP A 64 12.85 4.89 16.22
C ASP A 64 12.97 4.18 14.86
N GLY A 65 12.06 3.26 14.60
CA GLY A 65 12.07 2.46 13.38
C GLY A 65 11.41 3.12 12.19
N TYR A 66 11.03 2.31 11.23
CA TYR A 66 10.44 2.73 9.97
C TYR A 66 8.92 2.66 10.03
N SER A 67 8.26 3.61 9.36
CA SER A 67 6.80 3.57 9.24
C SER A 67 6.36 2.38 8.38
N LEU A 68 5.08 2.02 8.47
CA LEU A 68 4.51 0.96 7.64
C LEU A 68 4.73 1.24 6.15
N PHE A 69 4.53 2.48 5.73
CA PHE A 69 4.77 2.87 4.33
C PHE A 69 6.21 2.61 3.91
N GLN A 70 7.16 2.98 4.76
CA GLN A 70 8.57 2.75 4.47
C GLN A 70 8.91 1.25 4.38
N ILE A 71 8.34 0.43 5.26
CA ILE A 71 8.52 -1.02 5.21
C ILE A 71 7.96 -1.59 3.91
N LEU A 72 6.75 -1.20 3.54
CA LEU A 72 6.11 -1.66 2.30
C LEU A 72 6.91 -1.23 1.06
N SER A 73 7.48 -0.03 1.10
CA SER A 73 8.25 0.49 -0.05
C SER A 73 9.63 -0.13 -0.14
N ASN A 74 10.36 -0.23 0.97
CA ASN A 74 11.77 -0.59 0.99
C ASN A 74 12.00 -2.10 1.09
N GLU A 75 11.22 -2.79 1.92
CA GLU A 75 11.42 -4.24 2.14
C GLU A 75 10.63 -5.08 1.13
N PHE A 76 9.43 -4.67 0.81
CA PHE A 76 8.53 -5.42 -0.07
C PHE A 76 8.41 -4.82 -1.47
N LYS A 77 8.91 -3.63 -1.66
CA LYS A 77 8.90 -2.91 -2.95
C LYS A 77 7.50 -2.91 -3.57
N LEU A 78 6.51 -2.61 -2.74
CA LEU A 78 5.13 -2.61 -3.16
C LEU A 78 4.78 -1.42 -4.03
N PHE A 79 5.40 -0.28 -3.76
CA PHE A 79 5.08 1.01 -4.38
C PHE A 79 6.11 1.47 -5.36
N ASN A 80 5.65 2.26 -6.32
CA ASN A 80 6.46 3.04 -7.23
C ASN A 80 7.16 4.18 -6.48
N ILE A 81 8.24 4.71 -7.08
CA ILE A 81 8.96 5.86 -6.53
C ILE A 81 8.07 7.10 -6.41
N ASN A 82 7.04 7.21 -7.26
CA ASN A 82 6.12 8.35 -7.27
C ASN A 82 4.84 8.10 -6.48
N THR A 83 4.72 6.99 -5.80
CA THR A 83 3.51 6.68 -5.03
C THR A 83 3.44 7.57 -3.80
N HIS A 84 2.29 8.22 -3.62
CA HIS A 84 2.05 9.07 -2.46
C HIS A 84 1.74 8.22 -1.22
N GLU A 85 2.34 8.60 -0.09
CA GLU A 85 2.10 7.95 1.19
C GLU A 85 0.62 7.96 1.58
N GLU A 86 -0.13 8.94 1.08
CA GLU A 86 -1.56 9.07 1.32
C GLU A 86 -2.35 7.81 0.95
N ILE A 87 -1.88 7.03 -0.02
CA ILE A 87 -2.54 5.78 -0.39
C ILE A 87 -2.69 4.85 0.82
N ILE A 88 -1.62 4.69 1.60
CA ILE A 88 -1.65 3.83 2.78
C ILE A 88 -2.52 4.43 3.87
N GLU A 89 -2.45 5.73 4.09
CA GLU A 89 -3.29 6.39 5.09
C GLU A 89 -4.78 6.18 4.80
N HIS A 90 -5.17 6.34 3.53
CA HIS A 90 -6.55 6.16 3.12
C HIS A 90 -6.98 4.69 3.13
N ALA A 91 -6.11 3.77 2.71
CA ALA A 91 -6.42 2.34 2.74
C ALA A 91 -6.63 1.83 4.17
N LEU A 92 -5.88 2.40 5.11
CA LEU A 92 -5.91 1.99 6.52
C LEU A 92 -6.71 2.93 7.41
N GLN A 93 -7.65 3.70 6.83
CA GLN A 93 -8.43 4.67 7.60
C GLN A 93 -9.18 4.04 8.77
N HIS A 94 -9.53 2.75 8.69
CA HIS A 94 -10.19 2.01 9.76
C HIS A 94 -9.19 1.28 10.68
N ARG A 95 -7.92 1.37 10.38
CA ARG A 95 -6.84 0.73 11.14
C ARG A 95 -5.70 1.73 11.36
N GLN A 96 -6.04 2.87 11.93
CA GLN A 96 -5.06 3.93 12.20
C GLN A 96 -3.95 3.50 13.16
N ASP A 97 -4.21 2.48 13.97
CA ASP A 97 -3.19 1.87 14.82
C ASP A 97 -1.98 1.40 14.00
N LEU A 98 -2.22 0.86 12.80
CA LEU A 98 -1.14 0.39 11.93
C LEU A 98 -0.35 1.54 11.30
N THR A 99 -1.01 2.65 10.99
CA THR A 99 -0.33 3.79 10.36
C THR A 99 0.55 4.56 11.34
N HIS A 100 0.30 4.42 12.64
CA HIS A 100 1.08 5.10 13.68
C HIS A 100 2.22 4.24 14.24
N LYS A 101 2.25 2.95 13.91
CA LYS A 101 3.30 2.05 14.36
C LYS A 101 4.55 2.24 13.53
N LYS A 102 5.70 2.03 14.18
CA LYS A 102 7.01 1.97 13.52
C LYS A 102 7.62 0.62 13.80
N TYR A 103 8.41 0.13 12.88
CA TYR A 103 8.95 -1.22 12.92
C TYR A 103 10.44 -1.23 12.67
N LYS A 104 11.14 -2.19 13.26
CA LYS A 104 12.53 -2.44 12.92
C LYS A 104 12.61 -3.03 11.53
N SER A 105 13.64 -2.62 10.77
CA SER A 105 13.93 -3.25 9.50
C SER A 105 14.46 -4.67 9.72
N LEU A 106 14.12 -5.59 8.80
CA LEU A 106 14.71 -6.93 8.79
C LEU A 106 16.20 -6.91 8.42
N HIS A 107 16.65 -5.84 7.78
CA HIS A 107 18.05 -5.66 7.42
C HIS A 107 18.75 -4.91 8.55
N THR A 108 19.15 -5.66 9.58
CA THR A 108 19.97 -5.10 10.63
C THR A 108 21.44 -5.30 10.26
N ASP A 109 22.12 -4.22 10.17
CA ASP A 109 23.58 -4.24 10.03
C ASP A 109 24.25 -4.39 11.38
#